data_fe95309e0593f88db8281a842f4e19a1
#
_entry.id   fe95309e0593f88db8281a842f4e19a1
#
_cell.length_a   1.000
_cell.length_b   1.000
_cell.length_c   1.000
_cell.angle_alpha   90.00
_cell.angle_beta   90.00
_cell.angle_gamma   90.00
#
_symmetry.space_group_name_H-M   'P 1'
#
loop_
_entity.id
_entity.type
_entity.pdbx_description
1 polymer ?
#
loop_
_entity_poly.entity_id
_entity_poly.type
_entity_poly.pdbx_seq_one_letter_code
_entity_poly.pdbx_strand_id
1 'polypeptide(L)' 'MAAGTQMPPQFLKYWLSGPGAAAIAWGTPGDFARAIAAIQAKVTEHGGKPLSDRVIKGLVATLHKMATGARPGHAPGEGG' A
#
# COMPACT_ATOMS: atom_id res chain seq x y z
N MET A 1 -2.33 -3.36 -21.48
CA MET A 1 -2.19 -2.67 -20.85
C MET A 1 -2.61 -2.65 -19.60
N ALA A 2 -2.05 -2.71 -18.85
CA ALA A 2 -2.28 -2.82 -17.47
C ALA A 2 -2.92 -1.61 -16.89
N ALA A 3 -3.94 -1.21 -17.57
CA ALA A 3 -4.57 0.04 -17.23
C ALA A 3 -5.02 0.07 -15.76
N GLY A 4 -5.45 -1.06 -15.24
CA GLY A 4 -5.98 -1.09 -13.89
C GLY A 4 -4.99 -0.82 -12.78
N THR A 5 -3.70 -0.82 -13.10
CA THR A 5 -2.68 -0.63 -12.07
C THR A 5 -2.00 0.72 -12.13
N GLN A 6 -2.48 1.61 -13.01
CA GLN A 6 -1.88 2.92 -13.06
C GLN A 6 -2.30 3.75 -11.88
N MET A 7 -1.33 4.36 -11.21
CA MET A 7 -1.61 5.18 -10.04
C MET A 7 -1.10 6.60 -10.29
N PRO A 8 -1.87 7.63 -9.90
CA PRO A 8 -1.42 9.00 -10.05
C PRO A 8 -0.15 9.26 -9.26
N PRO A 9 0.72 10.15 -9.75
CA PRO A 9 1.96 10.47 -9.05
C PRO A 9 1.75 10.95 -7.61
N GLN A 10 0.70 11.72 -7.36
CA GLN A 10 0.41 12.21 -6.01
C GLN A 10 0.06 11.07 -5.07
N PHE A 11 -0.65 10.07 -5.58
CA PHE A 11 -1.02 8.90 -4.80
C PHE A 11 0.23 8.13 -4.41
N LEU A 12 1.12 7.90 -5.38
CA LEU A 12 2.36 7.20 -5.12
C LEU A 12 3.23 7.95 -4.12
N LYS A 13 3.33 9.26 -4.27
CA LYS A 13 4.13 10.06 -3.35
C LYS A 13 3.60 9.98 -1.93
N TYR A 14 2.29 10.06 -1.76
CA TYR A 14 1.67 10.01 -0.44
C TYR A 14 1.96 8.67 0.25
N TRP A 15 1.82 7.57 -0.49
CA TRP A 15 1.93 6.24 0.10
C TRP A 15 3.34 5.67 0.11
N LEU A 16 4.25 6.21 -0.69
CA LEU A 16 5.61 5.69 -0.75
C LEU A 16 6.63 6.57 -0.02
N SER A 17 6.37 7.86 0.10
CA SER A 17 7.33 8.74 0.74
C SER A 17 6.70 9.84 1.58
N GLY A 18 5.38 9.93 1.63
CA GLY A 18 4.67 10.95 2.39
C GLY A 18 4.10 10.43 3.70
N PRO A 19 3.07 11.12 4.22
CA PRO A 19 2.46 10.73 5.50
C PRO A 19 1.91 9.30 5.51
N GLY A 20 1.41 8.82 4.38
CA GLY A 20 0.93 7.44 4.30
C GLY A 20 2.04 6.44 4.50
N ALA A 21 3.21 6.71 3.92
CA ALA A 21 4.36 5.83 4.09
C ALA A 21 4.82 5.76 5.54
N ALA A 22 4.81 6.91 6.21
CA ALA A 22 5.20 6.97 7.62
C ALA A 22 4.24 6.15 8.50
N ALA A 23 2.95 6.22 8.20
CA ALA A 23 1.94 5.48 8.96
C ALA A 23 2.05 3.97 8.74
N ILE A 24 2.37 3.57 7.51
CA ILE A 24 2.48 2.15 7.17
C ILE A 24 3.78 1.55 7.66
N ALA A 25 4.87 2.31 7.62
CA ALA A 25 6.21 1.83 7.98
C ALA A 25 6.62 0.64 7.12
N TRP A 26 6.72 0.90 5.83
CA TRP A 26 7.11 -0.15 4.88
C TRP A 26 8.41 -0.85 5.31
N GLY A 27 8.44 -2.15 5.11
CA GLY A 27 9.62 -2.94 5.44
C GLY A 27 9.67 -3.40 6.89
N THR A 28 8.60 -3.20 7.65
CA THR A 28 8.53 -3.65 9.03
C THR A 28 7.43 -4.68 9.20
N PRO A 29 7.49 -5.53 10.24
CA PRO A 29 6.45 -6.52 10.45
C PRO A 29 5.07 -5.88 10.56
N GLY A 30 4.10 -6.43 9.85
CA GLY A 30 2.73 -5.94 9.88
C GLY A 30 2.44 -4.80 8.91
N ASP A 31 3.41 -4.41 8.10
CA ASP A 31 3.22 -3.29 7.16
C ASP A 31 2.09 -3.55 6.17
N PHE A 32 1.93 -4.79 5.71
CA PHE A 32 0.89 -5.12 4.74
C PHE A 32 -0.50 -4.85 5.33
N ALA A 33 -0.74 -5.30 6.54
CA ALA A 33 -2.03 -5.09 7.21
C ALA A 33 -2.27 -3.61 7.49
N ARG A 34 -1.23 -2.89 7.91
CA ARG A 34 -1.34 -1.45 8.16
C ARG A 34 -1.67 -0.71 6.87
N ALA A 35 -1.07 -1.12 5.76
CA ALA A 35 -1.32 -0.49 4.48
C ALA A 35 -2.76 -0.71 4.03
N ILE A 36 -3.27 -1.92 4.17
CA ILE A 36 -4.66 -2.21 3.83
C ILE A 36 -5.59 -1.29 4.63
N ALA A 37 -5.39 -1.24 5.94
CA ALA A 37 -6.25 -0.44 6.81
C ALA A 37 -6.15 1.05 6.48
N ALA A 38 -4.94 1.55 6.26
CA ALA A 38 -4.74 2.97 5.99
C ALA A 38 -5.36 3.40 4.66
N ILE A 39 -5.20 2.60 3.63
CA ILE A 39 -5.73 2.93 2.32
C ILE A 39 -7.25 2.83 2.32
N GLN A 40 -7.82 1.80 2.95
CA GLN A 40 -9.27 1.67 3.04
C GLN A 40 -9.87 2.84 3.82
N ALA A 41 -9.22 3.26 4.90
CA ALA A 41 -9.68 4.40 5.67
C ALA A 41 -9.70 5.67 4.82
N LYS A 42 -8.67 5.88 4.01
CA LYS A 42 -8.57 7.05 3.15
C LYS A 42 -9.66 7.04 2.08
N VAL A 43 -9.90 5.87 1.49
CA VAL A 43 -10.95 5.74 0.48
C VAL A 43 -12.32 6.09 1.06
N THR A 44 -12.63 5.56 2.23
CA THR A 44 -13.93 5.82 2.85
C THR A 44 -14.03 7.24 3.39
N GLU A 45 -12.93 7.83 3.81
CA GLU A 45 -12.91 9.21 4.28
C GLU A 45 -13.35 10.18 3.18
N HIS A 46 -13.01 9.86 1.94
CA HIS A 46 -13.40 10.69 0.81
C HIS A 46 -14.75 10.28 0.21
N GLY A 47 -15.53 9.50 0.92
CA GLY A 47 -16.85 9.12 0.47
C GLY A 47 -16.90 7.95 -0.48
N GLY A 48 -15.78 7.31 -0.72
CA GLY A 48 -15.74 6.15 -1.60
C GLY A 48 -16.15 4.89 -0.87
N LYS A 49 -16.49 3.85 -1.62
CA LYS A 49 -16.76 2.55 -1.05
C LYS A 49 -15.45 1.82 -0.82
N PRO A 50 -15.34 1.00 0.23
CA PRO A 50 -14.13 0.22 0.45
C PRO A 50 -13.80 -0.63 -0.77
N LEU A 51 -12.52 -0.75 -1.09
CA LEU A 51 -12.08 -1.60 -2.17
C LEU A 51 -12.29 -3.06 -1.78
N SER A 52 -12.56 -3.90 -2.76
CA SER A 52 -12.71 -5.33 -2.49
C SER A 52 -11.39 -5.88 -1.96
N ASP A 53 -11.46 -6.97 -1.24
CA ASP A 53 -10.28 -7.62 -0.66
C ASP A 53 -9.24 -7.93 -1.74
N ARG A 54 -9.69 -8.43 -2.86
CA ARG A 54 -8.80 -8.76 -3.96
C ARG A 54 -8.10 -7.53 -4.51
N VAL A 55 -8.84 -6.45 -4.70
CA VAL A 55 -8.28 -5.22 -5.25
C VAL A 55 -7.31 -4.57 -4.28
N ILE A 56 -7.70 -4.47 -3.01
CA ILE A 56 -6.82 -3.80 -2.04
C ILE A 56 -5.54 -4.58 -1.82
N LYS A 57 -5.61 -5.89 -1.79
CA LYS A 57 -4.41 -6.69 -1.61
C LYS A 57 -3.45 -6.56 -2.79
N GLY A 58 -3.98 -6.52 -4.01
CA GLY A 58 -3.15 -6.33 -5.19
C GLY A 58 -2.50 -4.96 -5.20
N LEU A 59 -3.26 -3.93 -4.83
CA LEU A 59 -2.75 -2.58 -4.76
C LEU A 59 -1.63 -2.48 -3.73
N VAL A 60 -1.84 -3.01 -2.54
CA VAL A 60 -0.84 -2.95 -1.47
C VAL A 60 0.40 -3.76 -1.83
N ALA A 61 0.23 -4.92 -2.47
CA ALA A 61 1.38 -5.70 -2.90
C ALA A 61 2.24 -4.92 -3.89
N THR A 62 1.62 -4.20 -4.81
CA THR A 62 2.34 -3.37 -5.76
C THR A 62 3.09 -2.24 -5.04
N LEU A 63 2.43 -1.57 -4.10
CA LEU A 63 3.07 -0.51 -3.34
C LEU A 63 4.21 -1.04 -2.49
N HIS A 64 4.03 -2.19 -1.87
CA HIS A 64 5.08 -2.81 -1.06
C HIS A 64 6.33 -3.07 -1.89
N LYS A 65 6.15 -3.61 -3.09
CA LYS A 65 7.28 -3.88 -3.96
C LYS A 65 7.97 -2.58 -4.39
N MET A 66 7.21 -1.55 -4.67
CA MET A 66 7.78 -0.25 -5.05
C MET A 66 8.54 0.38 -3.88
N ALA A 67 8.03 0.22 -2.67
CA ALA A 67 8.63 0.82 -1.49
C ALA A 67 9.88 0.08 -1.02
N THR A 68 9.87 -1.24 -1.07
CA THR A 68 10.94 -2.06 -0.49
C THR A 68 11.77 -2.82 -1.52
N GLY A 69 11.27 -2.92 -2.75
CA GLY A 69 11.94 -3.72 -3.78
C GLY A 69 11.69 -5.21 -3.63
N ALA A 70 10.83 -5.62 -2.70
CA ALA A 70 10.58 -7.04 -2.43
C ALA A 70 9.09 -7.30 -2.31
N ARG A 71 8.71 -8.57 -2.49
CA ARG A 71 7.31 -8.98 -2.29
C ARG A 71 6.97 -8.89 -0.80
N PRO A 72 5.66 -8.78 -0.48
CA PRO A 72 5.24 -8.71 0.92
C PRO A 72 5.82 -9.88 1.73
N GLY A 73 6.33 -9.58 2.90
CA GLY A 73 6.93 -10.57 3.78
C GLY A 73 8.36 -10.93 3.45
N HIS A 74 8.91 -10.38 2.38
CA HIS A 74 10.28 -10.74 1.94
C HIS A 74 11.27 -9.60 2.05
N ALA A 75 10.85 -8.43 2.47
CA ALA A 75 11.76 -7.31 2.63
C ALA A 75 12.61 -7.51 3.88
N PRO A 76 13.85 -6.99 3.89
CA PRO A 76 14.66 -7.03 5.11
C PRO A 76 13.91 -6.35 6.25
N GLY A 77 13.92 -6.93 7.40
CA GLY A 77 13.23 -6.38 8.56
C GLY A 77 11.81 -6.86 8.76
N GLU A 78 11.28 -7.65 7.85
CA GLU A 78 9.92 -8.19 8.02
C GLU A 78 9.91 -9.54 8.72
N GLY A 79 11.00 -9.96 9.23
CA GLY A 79 11.05 -11.11 10.10
C GLY A 79 10.62 -12.40 9.44
N GLY A 80 10.88 -12.54 8.23
CA GLY A 80 10.41 -13.65 7.47
C GLY A 80 10.99 -14.95 7.70
#